data_024df04768617b5dd26b4fd2e31e6cf4
#
_entry.id   024df04768617b5dd26b4fd2e31e6cf4
#
_cell.length_a   1.000
_cell.length_b   1.000
_cell.length_c   1.000
_cell.angle_alpha   90.00
_cell.angle_beta   90.00
_cell.angle_gamma   90.00
#
_symmetry.space_group_name_H-M   'P 1'
#
loop_
_entity.id
_entity.type
_entity.pdbx_description
1 polymer ?
#
loop_
_entity_poly.entity_id
_entity_poly.type
_entity_poly.pdbx_seq_one_letter_code
_entity_poly.pdbx_strand_id
1 'polypeptide(L)'
;MLHAKIRRLPNNMASQVSSTCSDELSPEEQALVVKVWNEGARLYRDLPWRNVDDPYAVMVSEIMLQQTQVARVEKYWQRFMALFPTLDALASAETSLVLEMWQGLGYNRRALALKRTAEICSREFNGLLPESSEELLALPGIGKATAGGIMAFAYQKPSMYLETNVRTVFIHELFPGREKVSDKELEPSVQRTCSAEDPRGWYYALLDYGNYLKSTMPNPSRRSKHHTKQSKFEGSRRQKRAELVRFVLARREASFCELVAALSDFEKKQGREAPEEDIVRSIVNDLVAEGFFSQEGEGENARYLAD
;
A
#
# COMPACT_ATOMS: atom_id res chain seq x y z
N MET A 1 9.97 27.59 -10.85
CA MET A 1 10.37 26.87 -12.08
C MET A 1 11.25 25.69 -11.68
N LEU A 2 10.65 24.52 -11.39
CA LEU A 2 11.40 23.29 -11.11
C LEU A 2 11.59 22.58 -12.46
N HIS A 3 12.81 22.59 -12.98
CA HIS A 3 13.17 21.78 -14.12
C HIS A 3 13.31 20.33 -13.62
N ALA A 4 12.32 19.49 -13.94
CA ALA A 4 12.40 18.06 -13.75
C ALA A 4 13.60 17.53 -14.56
N LYS A 5 14.66 17.10 -13.86
CA LYS A 5 15.73 16.31 -14.46
C LYS A 5 15.14 14.93 -14.75
N ILE A 6 14.69 14.72 -15.97
CA ILE A 6 14.43 13.38 -16.50
C ILE A 6 15.77 12.63 -16.42
N ARG A 7 15.92 11.75 -15.42
CA ARG A 7 17.01 10.78 -15.40
C ARG A 7 16.79 9.83 -16.58
N ARG A 8 17.54 10.05 -17.67
CA ARG A 8 17.59 9.11 -18.80
C ARG A 8 18.10 7.77 -18.28
N LEU A 9 17.40 6.69 -18.63
CA LEU A 9 17.90 5.33 -18.44
C LEU A 9 19.30 5.23 -19.04
N PRO A 10 20.25 4.52 -18.41
CA PRO A 10 21.62 4.41 -18.89
C PRO A 10 21.66 3.77 -20.28
N ASN A 11 22.35 4.41 -21.22
CA ASN A 11 22.43 4.03 -22.64
C ASN A 11 23.33 2.81 -22.89
N ASN A 12 23.70 2.02 -21.89
CA ASN A 12 24.64 0.92 -22.06
C ASN A 12 24.15 -0.37 -21.37
N MET A 13 23.13 -1.00 -22.01
CA MET A 13 22.48 -2.20 -21.47
C MET A 13 23.28 -3.51 -21.63
N ALA A 14 24.33 -3.53 -22.44
CA ALA A 14 25.09 -4.76 -22.73
C ALA A 14 26.25 -5.04 -21.75
N SER A 15 26.67 -4.06 -20.94
CA SER A 15 27.80 -4.20 -20.03
C SER A 15 27.47 -4.35 -18.55
N GLN A 16 26.19 -4.36 -18.18
CA GLN A 16 25.74 -4.38 -16.77
C GLN A 16 25.51 -5.79 -16.19
N VAL A 17 25.88 -6.85 -16.90
CA VAL A 17 25.89 -8.22 -16.38
C VAL A 17 27.27 -8.53 -15.78
N SER A 18 27.74 -7.76 -14.83
CA SER A 18 29.00 -8.09 -14.14
C SER A 18 28.95 -7.72 -12.65
N SER A 19 29.10 -8.80 -11.91
CA SER A 19 29.57 -8.94 -10.52
C SER A 19 28.67 -8.37 -9.38
N THR A 20 27.99 -9.25 -8.70
CA THR A 20 28.14 -9.68 -7.31
C THR A 20 26.95 -10.52 -6.89
N CYS A 21 27.02 -11.79 -7.07
CA CYS A 21 26.55 -12.89 -6.22
C CYS A 21 26.83 -14.20 -6.95
N SER A 22 27.32 -15.20 -6.25
CA SER A 22 27.87 -16.45 -6.78
C SER A 22 26.86 -17.44 -7.39
N ASP A 23 25.64 -17.02 -7.69
CA ASP A 23 24.67 -17.80 -8.45
C ASP A 23 24.47 -17.14 -9.83
N GLU A 24 25.04 -17.71 -10.88
CA GLU A 24 24.82 -17.27 -12.25
C GLU A 24 23.34 -17.34 -12.61
N LEU A 25 22.79 -16.28 -13.26
CA LEU A 25 21.43 -16.27 -13.77
C LEU A 25 21.25 -17.36 -14.82
N SER A 26 20.14 -18.08 -14.76
CA SER A 26 19.79 -19.01 -15.83
C SER A 26 19.56 -18.27 -17.17
N PRO A 27 19.64 -18.94 -18.31
CA PRO A 27 19.35 -18.31 -19.62
C PRO A 27 17.97 -17.64 -19.67
N GLU A 28 16.98 -18.24 -19.01
CA GLU A 28 15.61 -17.69 -18.91
C GLU A 28 15.58 -16.44 -18.04
N GLU A 29 16.32 -16.41 -16.93
CA GLU A 29 16.44 -15.23 -16.07
C GLU A 29 17.19 -14.08 -16.76
N GLN A 30 18.22 -14.40 -17.54
CA GLN A 30 18.93 -13.40 -18.35
C GLN A 30 18.00 -12.78 -19.40
N ALA A 31 17.23 -13.61 -20.11
CA ALA A 31 16.23 -13.15 -21.08
C ALA A 31 15.14 -12.29 -20.40
N LEU A 32 14.68 -12.70 -19.21
CA LEU A 32 13.76 -11.92 -18.41
C LEU A 32 14.31 -10.54 -18.07
N VAL A 33 15.55 -10.44 -17.58
CA VAL A 33 16.18 -9.17 -17.21
C VAL A 33 16.21 -8.20 -18.40
N VAL A 34 16.67 -8.66 -19.57
CA VAL A 34 16.68 -7.85 -20.79
C VAL A 34 15.28 -7.39 -21.17
N LYS A 35 14.32 -8.28 -21.11
CA LYS A 35 12.93 -7.98 -21.46
C LYS A 35 12.30 -6.96 -20.51
N VAL A 36 12.50 -7.14 -19.21
CA VAL A 36 11.93 -6.23 -18.17
C VAL A 36 12.47 -4.81 -18.35
N TRP A 37 13.76 -4.63 -18.59
CA TRP A 37 14.33 -3.30 -18.83
C TRP A 37 13.78 -2.66 -20.12
N ASN A 38 13.67 -3.41 -21.20
CA ASN A 38 13.12 -2.92 -22.47
C ASN A 38 11.63 -2.52 -22.31
N GLU A 39 10.82 -3.36 -21.68
CA GLU A 39 9.41 -3.07 -21.44
C GLU A 39 9.24 -1.92 -20.42
N GLY A 40 10.08 -1.87 -19.40
CA GLY A 40 10.08 -0.77 -18.42
C GLY A 40 10.37 0.58 -19.07
N ALA A 41 11.33 0.63 -20.00
CA ALA A 41 11.62 1.85 -20.76
C ALA A 41 10.44 2.30 -21.62
N ARG A 42 9.74 1.35 -22.26
CA ARG A 42 8.59 1.61 -23.13
C ARG A 42 7.31 2.01 -22.38
N LEU A 43 7.11 1.43 -21.19
CA LEU A 43 5.86 1.50 -20.43
C LEU A 43 5.93 2.44 -19.23
N TYR A 44 7.04 3.16 -19.04
CA TYR A 44 7.27 3.99 -17.87
C TYR A 44 6.09 4.93 -17.59
N ARG A 45 5.60 4.90 -16.35
CA ARG A 45 4.57 5.80 -15.86
C ARG A 45 5.19 6.86 -14.95
N ASP A 46 5.03 8.12 -15.30
CA ASP A 46 5.47 9.24 -14.48
C ASP A 46 4.46 9.48 -13.35
N LEU A 47 4.75 8.90 -12.17
CA LEU A 47 3.89 9.00 -10.99
C LEU A 47 4.56 9.90 -9.94
N PRO A 48 3.80 10.71 -9.18
CA PRO A 48 4.35 11.74 -8.29
C PRO A 48 5.37 11.20 -7.27
N TRP A 49 5.16 10.00 -6.74
CA TRP A 49 6.04 9.37 -5.75
C TRP A 49 7.30 8.70 -6.33
N ARG A 50 7.44 8.61 -7.66
CA ARG A 50 8.62 8.01 -8.30
C ARG A 50 9.82 8.94 -8.40
N ASN A 51 9.54 10.25 -8.33
CA ASN A 51 10.55 11.30 -8.47
C ASN A 51 10.94 11.93 -7.12
N VAL A 52 10.74 11.19 -6.03
CA VAL A 52 11.09 11.64 -4.68
C VAL A 52 12.15 10.71 -4.06
N ASP A 53 13.08 11.31 -3.31
CA ASP A 53 14.13 10.57 -2.59
C ASP A 53 13.83 10.52 -1.07
N ASP A 54 12.73 11.10 -0.63
CA ASP A 54 12.31 11.10 0.78
C ASP A 54 11.69 9.74 1.17
N PRO A 55 12.29 9.00 2.10
CA PRO A 55 11.77 7.69 2.54
C PRO A 55 10.36 7.76 3.13
N TYR A 56 10.02 8.85 3.81
CA TYR A 56 8.67 9.06 4.32
C TYR A 56 7.64 9.15 3.19
N ALA A 57 7.92 9.94 2.17
CA ALA A 57 7.03 10.11 1.03
C ALA A 57 6.84 8.80 0.24
N VAL A 58 7.90 7.99 0.13
CA VAL A 58 7.85 6.63 -0.45
C VAL A 58 6.99 5.72 0.41
N MET A 59 7.20 5.68 1.73
CA MET A 59 6.38 4.87 2.66
C MET A 59 4.89 5.21 2.55
N VAL A 60 4.55 6.49 2.52
CA VAL A 60 3.16 6.95 2.36
C VAL A 60 2.56 6.37 1.08
N SER A 61 3.29 6.46 -0.06
CA SER A 61 2.80 5.91 -1.33
C SER A 61 2.61 4.39 -1.28
N GLU A 62 3.57 3.66 -0.73
CA GLU A 62 3.52 2.20 -0.61
C GLU A 62 2.33 1.74 0.25
N ILE A 63 2.06 2.41 1.38
CA ILE A 63 0.91 2.10 2.22
C ILE A 63 -0.41 2.48 1.54
N MET A 64 -0.47 3.62 0.84
CA MET A 64 -1.66 4.01 0.09
C MET A 64 -1.98 3.05 -1.06
N LEU A 65 -0.96 2.51 -1.72
CA LEU A 65 -1.09 1.58 -2.85
C LEU A 65 -1.54 0.17 -2.43
N GLN A 66 -1.45 -0.20 -1.15
CA GLN A 66 -1.96 -1.49 -0.67
C GLN A 66 -3.46 -1.63 -1.03
N GLN A 67 -3.79 -2.51 -1.98
CA GLN A 67 -5.16 -2.77 -2.45
C GLN A 67 -5.94 -1.53 -2.95
N THR A 68 -5.25 -0.49 -3.40
CA THR A 68 -5.85 0.74 -3.94
C THR A 68 -5.32 0.99 -5.36
N GLN A 69 -6.21 1.43 -6.25
CA GLN A 69 -5.84 1.74 -7.64
C GLN A 69 -4.94 2.98 -7.71
N VAL A 70 -3.90 2.93 -8.55
CA VAL A 70 -2.91 4.00 -8.76
C VAL A 70 -3.56 5.37 -9.00
N ALA A 71 -4.51 5.47 -9.95
CA ALA A 71 -5.17 6.73 -10.29
C ALA A 71 -5.94 7.37 -9.11
N ARG A 72 -6.35 6.56 -8.12
CA ARG A 72 -6.93 7.08 -6.88
C ARG A 72 -5.86 7.60 -5.94
N VAL A 73 -4.79 6.82 -5.72
CA VAL A 73 -3.68 7.19 -4.83
C VAL A 73 -3.02 8.48 -5.28
N GLU A 74 -2.86 8.70 -6.58
CA GLU A 74 -2.20 9.87 -7.15
C GLU A 74 -2.79 11.19 -6.61
N LYS A 75 -4.13 11.29 -6.61
CA LYS A 75 -4.84 12.48 -6.09
C LYS A 75 -4.72 12.63 -4.57
N TYR A 76 -4.74 11.52 -3.85
CA TYR A 76 -4.70 11.52 -2.38
C TYR A 76 -3.30 11.77 -1.85
N TRP A 77 -2.28 11.17 -2.46
CA TRP A 77 -0.90 11.30 -2.03
C TRP A 77 -0.42 12.76 -2.05
N GLN A 78 -0.68 13.48 -3.13
CA GLN A 78 -0.30 14.90 -3.22
C GLN A 78 -0.93 15.76 -2.11
N ARG A 79 -2.23 15.56 -1.85
CA ARG A 79 -2.94 16.29 -0.79
C ARG A 79 -2.45 15.91 0.60
N PHE A 80 -2.18 14.63 0.82
CA PHE A 80 -1.68 14.12 2.09
C PHE A 80 -0.27 14.66 2.37
N MET A 81 0.63 14.61 1.42
CA MET A 81 1.98 15.16 1.54
C MET A 81 2.02 16.68 1.71
N ALA A 82 1.06 17.40 1.14
CA ALA A 82 0.94 18.84 1.34
C ALA A 82 0.53 19.19 2.78
N LEU A 83 -0.32 18.36 3.42
CA LEU A 83 -0.78 18.58 4.78
C LEU A 83 0.17 18.01 5.83
N PHE A 84 0.76 16.86 5.56
CA PHE A 84 1.70 16.16 6.44
C PHE A 84 3.05 15.99 5.71
N PRO A 85 3.87 17.06 5.61
CA PRO A 85 5.09 17.02 4.80
C PRO A 85 6.23 16.22 5.43
N THR A 86 6.15 15.88 6.71
CA THR A 86 7.19 15.14 7.44
C THR A 86 6.57 14.08 8.37
N LEU A 87 7.39 13.13 8.79
CA LEU A 87 7.01 12.15 9.83
C LEU A 87 6.50 12.85 11.11
N ASP A 88 7.20 13.89 11.57
CA ASP A 88 6.81 14.62 12.77
C ASP A 88 5.48 15.38 12.61
N ALA A 89 5.24 15.95 11.44
CA ALA A 89 3.96 16.58 11.13
C ALA A 89 2.80 15.56 11.17
N LEU A 90 3.02 14.35 10.66
CA LEU A 90 2.02 13.29 10.73
C LEU A 90 1.88 12.73 12.17
N ALA A 91 2.99 12.58 12.89
CA ALA A 91 3.00 12.09 14.28
C ALA A 91 2.24 13.02 15.23
N SER A 92 2.35 14.33 15.04
CA SER A 92 1.69 15.34 15.88
C SER A 92 0.26 15.67 15.47
N ALA A 93 -0.19 15.19 14.29
CA ALA A 93 -1.54 15.46 13.81
C ALA A 93 -2.61 14.73 14.63
N GLU A 94 -3.79 15.33 14.77
CA GLU A 94 -4.96 14.63 15.33
C GLU A 94 -5.33 13.41 14.47
N THR A 95 -5.72 12.31 15.12
CA THR A 95 -6.11 11.08 14.43
C THR A 95 -7.31 11.31 13.51
N SER A 96 -8.25 12.13 13.95
CA SER A 96 -9.42 12.52 13.15
C SER A 96 -9.03 13.17 11.83
N LEU A 97 -8.07 14.10 11.84
CA LEU A 97 -7.60 14.78 10.64
C LEU A 97 -6.92 13.81 9.65
N VAL A 98 -6.12 12.87 10.15
CA VAL A 98 -5.50 11.82 9.32
C VAL A 98 -6.56 10.92 8.69
N LEU A 99 -7.58 10.54 9.45
CA LEU A 99 -8.70 9.73 8.95
C LEU A 99 -9.56 10.49 7.93
N GLU A 100 -9.80 11.78 8.12
CA GLU A 100 -10.50 12.64 7.16
C GLU A 100 -9.77 12.70 5.82
N MET A 101 -8.46 12.91 5.85
CA MET A 101 -7.62 12.92 4.66
C MET A 101 -7.54 11.56 3.95
N TRP A 102 -7.81 10.47 4.68
CA TRP A 102 -7.80 9.11 4.14
C TRP A 102 -9.16 8.67 3.57
N GLN A 103 -10.25 9.42 3.83
CA GLN A 103 -11.58 9.05 3.37
C GLN A 103 -11.61 8.87 1.85
N GLY A 104 -12.16 7.74 1.39
CA GLY A 104 -12.22 7.37 -0.04
C GLY A 104 -11.08 6.46 -0.52
N LEU A 105 -9.98 6.31 0.22
CA LEU A 105 -8.95 5.31 -0.09
C LEU A 105 -9.37 3.90 0.34
N GLY A 106 -10.21 3.80 1.36
CA GLY A 106 -10.62 2.54 1.98
C GLY A 106 -9.53 1.91 2.86
N TYR A 107 -9.88 0.80 3.53
CA TYR A 107 -8.96 0.13 4.46
C TYR A 107 -8.34 1.08 5.49
N ASN A 108 -9.18 1.81 6.19
CA ASN A 108 -8.81 2.93 7.08
C ASN A 108 -7.82 2.53 8.19
N ARG A 109 -7.71 1.23 8.55
CA ARG A 109 -6.66 0.73 9.45
C ARG A 109 -5.25 1.09 8.98
N ARG A 110 -5.04 1.27 7.67
CA ARG A 110 -3.75 1.69 7.11
C ARG A 110 -3.39 3.12 7.51
N ALA A 111 -4.38 4.00 7.59
CA ALA A 111 -4.18 5.38 8.08
C ALA A 111 -3.71 5.39 9.53
N LEU A 112 -4.37 4.61 10.40
CA LEU A 112 -3.97 4.48 11.80
C LEU A 112 -2.58 3.83 11.94
N ALA A 113 -2.29 2.79 11.14
CA ALA A 113 -0.98 2.15 11.14
C ALA A 113 0.12 3.14 10.69
N LEU A 114 -0.14 3.91 9.63
CA LEU A 114 0.77 4.94 9.13
C LEU A 114 1.05 6.02 10.19
N LYS A 115 -0.01 6.50 10.88
CA LYS A 115 0.14 7.47 11.97
C LYS A 115 0.96 6.90 13.13
N ARG A 116 0.65 5.68 13.59
CA ARG A 116 1.42 5.00 14.65
C ARG A 116 2.88 4.79 14.25
N THR A 117 3.13 4.45 13.00
CA THR A 117 4.51 4.36 12.47
C THR A 117 5.20 5.72 12.56
N ALA A 118 4.54 6.81 12.19
CA ALA A 118 5.10 8.15 12.31
C ALA A 118 5.41 8.53 13.78
N GLU A 119 4.52 8.19 14.72
CA GLU A 119 4.71 8.40 16.15
C GLU A 119 5.92 7.62 16.70
N ILE A 120 6.08 6.36 16.28
CA ILE A 120 7.24 5.54 16.67
C ILE A 120 8.51 6.13 16.09
N CYS A 121 8.52 6.48 14.79
CA CYS A 121 9.70 7.05 14.15
C CYS A 121 10.10 8.41 14.75
N SER A 122 9.13 9.26 15.08
CA SER A 122 9.39 10.53 15.75
C SER A 122 10.03 10.33 17.13
N ARG A 123 9.53 9.35 17.89
CA ARG A 123 10.01 9.11 19.27
C ARG A 123 11.33 8.32 19.35
N GLU A 124 11.50 7.30 18.48
CA GLU A 124 12.55 6.29 18.60
C GLU A 124 13.65 6.41 17.54
N PHE A 125 13.35 7.06 16.42
CA PHE A 125 14.24 7.19 15.26
C PHE A 125 14.51 8.65 14.86
N ASN A 126 14.34 9.62 15.80
CA ASN A 126 14.60 11.04 15.55
C ASN A 126 13.85 11.63 14.34
N GLY A 127 12.62 11.20 14.09
CA GLY A 127 11.81 11.64 12.95
C GLY A 127 12.24 11.08 11.60
N LEU A 128 13.10 10.07 11.59
CA LEU A 128 13.56 9.40 10.37
C LEU A 128 12.96 7.99 10.26
N LEU A 129 12.81 7.51 9.04
CA LEU A 129 12.44 6.12 8.81
C LEU A 129 13.69 5.23 8.89
N PRO A 130 13.66 4.08 9.60
CA PRO A 130 14.82 3.21 9.73
C PRO A 130 15.27 2.63 8.38
N GLU A 131 16.60 2.41 8.23
CA GLU A 131 17.23 1.94 7.00
C GLU A 131 17.45 0.43 6.95
N SER A 132 16.93 -0.33 7.89
CA SER A 132 17.00 -1.78 7.90
C SER A 132 15.64 -2.44 7.66
N SER A 133 15.64 -3.53 6.91
CA SER A 133 14.41 -4.30 6.67
C SER A 133 13.80 -4.85 7.96
N GLU A 134 14.62 -5.21 8.94
CA GLU A 134 14.19 -5.75 10.21
C GLU A 134 13.42 -4.71 11.03
N GLU A 135 13.99 -3.51 11.18
CA GLU A 135 13.33 -2.39 11.89
C GLU A 135 12.07 -1.95 11.16
N LEU A 136 12.10 -1.87 9.81
CA LEU A 136 10.91 -1.55 9.02
C LEU A 136 9.78 -2.55 9.25
N LEU A 137 10.08 -3.85 9.32
CA LEU A 137 9.09 -4.91 9.57
C LEU A 137 8.48 -4.86 10.97
N ALA A 138 9.16 -4.24 11.94
CA ALA A 138 8.65 -4.04 13.29
C ALA A 138 7.61 -2.89 13.36
N LEU A 139 7.55 -2.02 12.36
CA LEU A 139 6.63 -0.89 12.33
C LEU A 139 5.21 -1.28 11.91
N PRO A 140 4.17 -0.66 12.51
CA PRO A 140 2.78 -0.95 12.19
C PRO A 140 2.44 -0.77 10.70
N GLY A 141 1.75 -1.74 10.11
CA GLY A 141 1.30 -1.66 8.71
C GLY A 141 2.38 -1.91 7.64
N ILE A 142 3.62 -2.15 8.04
CA ILE A 142 4.72 -2.47 7.15
C ILE A 142 4.94 -3.98 7.12
N GLY A 143 4.47 -4.61 6.05
CA GLY A 143 4.75 -6.02 5.76
C GLY A 143 5.96 -6.21 4.84
N LYS A 144 6.32 -7.47 4.56
CA LYS A 144 7.49 -7.81 3.72
C LYS A 144 7.56 -7.05 2.39
N ALA A 145 6.43 -6.96 1.67
CA ALA A 145 6.41 -6.24 0.40
C ALA A 145 6.63 -4.74 0.60
N THR A 146 5.96 -4.11 1.59
CA THR A 146 6.13 -2.68 1.87
C THR A 146 7.55 -2.37 2.32
N ALA A 147 8.14 -3.18 3.22
CA ALA A 147 9.54 -3.01 3.62
C ALA A 147 10.50 -3.14 2.42
N GLY A 148 10.29 -4.18 1.57
CA GLY A 148 11.07 -4.35 0.35
C GLY A 148 10.94 -3.16 -0.61
N GLY A 149 9.73 -2.62 -0.78
CA GLY A 149 9.49 -1.42 -1.58
C GLY A 149 10.22 -0.20 -1.04
N ILE A 150 10.15 0.06 0.27
CA ILE A 150 10.88 1.16 0.93
C ILE A 150 12.38 1.00 0.71
N MET A 151 12.94 -0.19 0.94
CA MET A 151 14.36 -0.47 0.72
C MET A 151 14.80 -0.19 -0.72
N ALA A 152 14.02 -0.66 -1.70
CA ALA A 152 14.35 -0.46 -3.11
C ALA A 152 14.12 0.99 -3.59
N PHE A 153 12.98 1.59 -3.25
CA PHE A 153 12.57 2.88 -3.81
C PHE A 153 13.16 4.08 -3.06
N ALA A 154 13.28 4.01 -1.74
CA ALA A 154 13.84 5.09 -0.94
C ALA A 154 15.35 4.96 -0.77
N TYR A 155 15.78 3.80 -0.26
CA TYR A 155 17.18 3.59 0.10
C TYR A 155 18.06 3.04 -1.05
N GLN A 156 17.44 2.71 -2.19
CA GLN A 156 18.14 2.12 -3.35
C GLN A 156 19.00 0.90 -2.99
N LYS A 157 18.51 0.10 -2.04
CA LYS A 157 19.16 -1.14 -1.61
C LYS A 157 18.43 -2.33 -2.25
N PRO A 158 19.15 -3.32 -2.81
CA PRO A 158 18.54 -4.55 -3.29
C PRO A 158 17.71 -5.21 -2.18
N SER A 159 16.50 -5.61 -2.51
CA SER A 159 15.56 -6.14 -1.52
C SER A 159 14.54 -7.07 -2.17
N MET A 160 13.88 -7.89 -1.36
CA MET A 160 12.79 -8.75 -1.82
C MET A 160 11.49 -7.93 -1.86
N TYR A 161 11.09 -7.49 -3.06
CA TYR A 161 9.81 -6.80 -3.28
C TYR A 161 8.91 -7.64 -4.20
N LEU A 162 8.04 -8.43 -3.59
CA LEU A 162 7.14 -9.35 -4.30
C LEU A 162 5.68 -8.97 -4.09
N GLU A 163 5.17 -8.08 -4.96
CA GLU A 163 3.77 -7.67 -5.02
C GLU A 163 3.07 -8.24 -6.28
N THR A 164 1.82 -7.90 -6.51
CA THR A 164 0.98 -8.49 -7.55
C THR A 164 1.54 -8.31 -8.97
N ASN A 165 2.12 -7.14 -9.32
CA ASN A 165 2.64 -6.93 -10.67
C ASN A 165 3.97 -7.65 -10.86
N VAL A 166 4.82 -7.69 -9.85
CA VAL A 166 6.06 -8.48 -9.85
C VAL A 166 5.72 -9.96 -10.05
N ARG A 167 4.79 -10.52 -9.25
CA ARG A 167 4.28 -11.90 -9.46
C ARG A 167 3.76 -12.12 -10.87
N THR A 168 3.03 -11.15 -11.42
CA THR A 168 2.47 -11.25 -12.77
C THR A 168 3.56 -11.48 -13.79
N VAL A 169 4.65 -10.69 -13.75
CA VAL A 169 5.77 -10.81 -14.68
C VAL A 169 6.46 -12.16 -14.52
N PHE A 170 6.88 -12.50 -13.31
CA PHE A 170 7.62 -13.75 -13.07
C PHE A 170 6.80 -14.99 -13.41
N ILE A 171 5.51 -15.03 -13.08
CA ILE A 171 4.61 -16.15 -13.45
C ILE A 171 4.44 -16.22 -14.96
N HIS A 172 4.33 -15.08 -15.64
CA HIS A 172 4.17 -15.04 -17.09
C HIS A 172 5.41 -15.56 -17.82
N GLU A 173 6.57 -15.08 -17.44
CA GLU A 173 7.82 -15.28 -18.17
C GLU A 173 8.52 -16.60 -17.79
N LEU A 174 8.55 -16.96 -16.50
CA LEU A 174 9.32 -18.12 -16.03
C LEU A 174 8.48 -19.37 -15.74
N PHE A 175 7.16 -19.22 -15.65
CA PHE A 175 6.25 -20.35 -15.34
C PHE A 175 5.12 -20.45 -16.37
N PRO A 176 5.44 -20.59 -17.68
CA PRO A 176 4.41 -20.72 -18.72
C PRO A 176 3.53 -21.94 -18.49
N GLY A 177 2.21 -21.75 -18.55
CA GLY A 177 1.23 -22.84 -18.38
C GLY A 177 1.09 -23.43 -16.98
N ARG A 178 1.91 -23.02 -15.99
CA ARG A 178 1.80 -23.51 -14.62
C ARG A 178 0.72 -22.78 -13.84
N GLU A 179 -0.04 -23.54 -13.06
CA GLU A 179 -1.05 -23.06 -12.12
C GLU A 179 -0.56 -23.18 -10.67
N LYS A 180 -1.15 -22.41 -9.76
CA LYS A 180 -0.88 -22.41 -8.33
C LYS A 180 0.61 -22.20 -7.97
N VAL A 181 1.29 -21.33 -8.71
CA VAL A 181 2.68 -20.96 -8.42
C VAL A 181 2.74 -20.23 -7.08
N SER A 182 3.58 -20.71 -6.17
CA SER A 182 3.74 -20.12 -4.84
C SER A 182 4.82 -19.04 -4.82
N ASP A 183 4.75 -18.12 -3.86
CA ASP A 183 5.78 -17.10 -3.65
C ASP A 183 7.16 -17.74 -3.39
N LYS A 184 7.20 -18.85 -2.64
CA LYS A 184 8.43 -19.59 -2.36
C LYS A 184 9.15 -20.07 -3.64
N GLU A 185 8.42 -20.33 -4.72
CA GLU A 185 9.00 -20.72 -6.02
C GLU A 185 9.50 -19.51 -6.80
N LEU A 186 8.91 -18.32 -6.57
CA LEU A 186 9.29 -17.07 -7.25
C LEU A 186 10.47 -16.38 -6.57
N GLU A 187 10.53 -16.42 -5.23
CA GLU A 187 11.50 -15.69 -4.41
C GLU A 187 12.95 -15.83 -4.88
N PRO A 188 13.46 -17.03 -5.21
CA PRO A 188 14.84 -17.17 -5.65
C PRO A 188 15.14 -16.37 -6.94
N SER A 189 14.27 -16.43 -7.94
CA SER A 189 14.45 -15.68 -9.19
C SER A 189 14.27 -14.18 -8.99
N VAL A 190 13.30 -13.76 -8.16
CA VAL A 190 13.12 -12.33 -7.82
C VAL A 190 14.39 -11.77 -7.16
N GLN A 191 15.01 -12.54 -6.27
CA GLN A 191 16.21 -12.13 -5.55
C GLN A 191 17.43 -12.07 -6.48
N ARG A 192 17.67 -13.12 -7.29
CA ARG A 192 18.82 -13.17 -8.21
C ARG A 192 18.76 -12.11 -9.31
N THR A 193 17.57 -11.82 -9.84
CA THR A 193 17.40 -10.84 -10.93
C THR A 193 17.34 -9.39 -10.46
N CYS A 194 17.20 -9.13 -9.15
CA CYS A 194 17.16 -7.77 -8.62
C CYS A 194 18.45 -7.02 -8.96
N SER A 195 18.33 -5.89 -9.64
CA SER A 195 19.50 -5.05 -9.95
C SER A 195 20.16 -4.55 -8.66
N ALA A 196 21.47 -4.74 -8.55
CA ALA A 196 22.27 -4.18 -7.46
C ALA A 196 22.55 -2.69 -7.65
N GLU A 197 22.64 -2.23 -8.91
CA GLU A 197 22.98 -0.85 -9.27
C GLU A 197 21.76 0.08 -9.27
N ASP A 198 20.61 -0.43 -9.73
CA ASP A 198 19.36 0.35 -9.79
C ASP A 198 18.15 -0.52 -9.40
N PRO A 199 18.00 -0.88 -8.12
CA PRO A 199 16.86 -1.66 -7.64
C PRO A 199 15.55 -0.88 -7.77
N ARG A 200 15.57 0.45 -7.67
CA ARG A 200 14.42 1.34 -7.87
C ARG A 200 13.89 1.23 -9.30
N GLY A 201 14.75 1.44 -10.28
CA GLY A 201 14.39 1.35 -11.70
C GLY A 201 13.93 -0.06 -12.08
N TRP A 202 14.61 -1.09 -11.57
CA TRP A 202 14.24 -2.49 -11.78
C TRP A 202 12.80 -2.78 -11.36
N TYR A 203 12.44 -2.43 -10.12
CA TYR A 203 11.07 -2.69 -9.66
C TYR A 203 10.04 -1.79 -10.33
N TYR A 204 10.36 -0.54 -10.68
CA TYR A 204 9.42 0.27 -11.48
C TYR A 204 9.19 -0.35 -12.87
N ALA A 205 10.21 -0.90 -13.51
CA ALA A 205 10.06 -1.62 -14.77
C ALA A 205 9.13 -2.84 -14.61
N LEU A 206 9.33 -3.64 -13.56
CA LEU A 206 8.45 -4.78 -13.24
C LEU A 206 7.00 -4.35 -12.96
N LEU A 207 6.80 -3.27 -12.20
CA LEU A 207 5.47 -2.75 -11.90
C LEU A 207 4.72 -2.29 -13.15
N ASP A 208 5.42 -1.65 -14.08
CA ASP A 208 4.82 -1.15 -15.32
C ASP A 208 4.53 -2.28 -16.30
N TYR A 209 5.49 -3.18 -16.47
CA TYR A 209 5.31 -4.36 -17.33
C TYR A 209 4.21 -5.29 -16.79
N GLY A 210 4.18 -5.57 -15.49
CA GLY A 210 3.12 -6.37 -14.88
C GLY A 210 1.73 -5.75 -14.99
N ASN A 211 1.64 -4.43 -14.91
CA ASN A 211 0.39 -3.71 -15.15
C ASN A 211 -0.06 -3.83 -16.62
N TYR A 212 0.86 -3.72 -17.57
CA TYR A 212 0.61 -3.90 -18.99
C TYR A 212 0.10 -5.31 -19.28
N LEU A 213 0.76 -6.36 -18.78
CA LEU A 213 0.34 -7.74 -18.95
C LEU A 213 -1.10 -7.98 -18.45
N LYS A 214 -1.45 -7.44 -17.28
CA LYS A 214 -2.81 -7.55 -16.72
C LYS A 214 -3.89 -6.85 -17.56
N SER A 215 -3.52 -5.82 -18.30
CA SER A 215 -4.45 -5.03 -19.12
C SER A 215 -4.63 -5.59 -20.53
N THR A 216 -3.66 -6.36 -21.04
CA THR A 216 -3.62 -6.80 -22.44
C THR A 216 -3.90 -8.29 -22.63
N MET A 217 -3.87 -9.10 -21.55
CA MET A 217 -4.12 -10.53 -21.61
C MET A 217 -4.84 -11.04 -20.35
N PRO A 218 -5.30 -12.32 -20.33
CA PRO A 218 -5.84 -12.93 -19.12
C PRO A 218 -4.80 -12.84 -17.99
N ASN A 219 -5.19 -12.17 -16.89
CA ASN A 219 -4.30 -11.77 -15.80
C ASN A 219 -3.45 -12.95 -15.26
N PRO A 220 -2.12 -13.00 -15.50
CA PRO A 220 -1.28 -14.12 -15.07
C PRO A 220 -1.20 -14.29 -13.55
N SER A 221 -1.44 -13.22 -12.75
CA SER A 221 -1.43 -13.34 -11.29
C SER A 221 -2.52 -14.25 -10.74
N ARG A 222 -3.56 -14.57 -11.54
CA ARG A 222 -4.58 -15.56 -11.16
C ARG A 222 -4.02 -16.97 -11.00
N ARG A 223 -2.88 -17.24 -11.63
CA ARG A 223 -2.16 -18.52 -11.50
C ARG A 223 -1.30 -18.59 -10.23
N SER A 224 -1.22 -17.51 -9.44
CA SER A 224 -0.58 -17.55 -8.14
C SER A 224 -1.41 -18.36 -7.14
N LYS A 225 -0.74 -19.18 -6.32
CA LYS A 225 -1.35 -19.85 -5.16
C LYS A 225 -1.95 -18.88 -4.15
N HIS A 226 -1.42 -17.65 -4.10
CA HIS A 226 -1.84 -16.58 -3.19
C HIS A 226 -2.88 -15.64 -3.80
N HIS A 227 -3.41 -15.97 -4.99
CA HIS A 227 -4.45 -15.15 -5.61
C HIS A 227 -5.73 -15.19 -4.77
N THR A 228 -6.11 -14.05 -4.21
CA THR A 228 -7.34 -13.90 -3.43
C THR A 228 -8.31 -12.97 -4.15
N LYS A 229 -9.53 -13.45 -4.38
CA LYS A 229 -10.60 -12.61 -4.90
C LYS A 229 -11.19 -11.78 -3.76
N GLN A 230 -11.17 -10.48 -3.89
CA GLN A 230 -11.76 -9.58 -2.91
C GLN A 230 -13.28 -9.76 -2.87
N SER A 231 -13.86 -9.86 -1.67
CA SER A 231 -15.31 -9.92 -1.49
C SER A 231 -15.98 -8.61 -1.93
N LYS A 232 -17.25 -8.68 -2.32
CA LYS A 232 -18.06 -7.52 -2.68
C LYS A 232 -18.03 -6.47 -1.56
N PHE A 233 -17.89 -5.19 -1.93
CA PHE A 233 -17.83 -4.09 -0.96
C PHE A 233 -19.22 -3.69 -0.46
N GLU A 234 -20.19 -3.59 -1.40
CA GLU A 234 -21.56 -3.20 -1.10
C GLU A 234 -22.22 -4.17 -0.12
N GLY A 235 -22.81 -3.63 0.95
CA GLY A 235 -23.43 -4.38 2.04
C GLY A 235 -22.48 -5.07 3.01
N SER A 236 -21.17 -5.04 2.74
CA SER A 236 -20.16 -5.70 3.59
C SER A 236 -19.96 -4.98 4.92
N ARG A 237 -19.42 -5.71 5.92
CA ARG A 237 -18.97 -5.12 7.19
C ARG A 237 -17.96 -3.98 6.96
N ARG A 238 -17.13 -4.05 5.91
CA ARG A 238 -16.17 -2.97 5.55
C ARG A 238 -16.88 -1.68 5.15
N GLN A 239 -18.00 -1.76 4.41
CA GLN A 239 -18.78 -0.60 4.04
C GLN A 239 -19.46 0.02 5.27
N LYS A 240 -20.06 -0.81 6.13
CA LYS A 240 -20.69 -0.38 7.37
C LYS A 240 -19.71 0.33 8.31
N ARG A 241 -18.51 -0.23 8.49
CA ARG A 241 -17.42 0.39 9.25
C ARG A 241 -17.02 1.76 8.67
N ALA A 242 -16.85 1.84 7.35
CA ALA A 242 -16.48 3.11 6.71
C ALA A 242 -17.55 4.18 6.88
N GLU A 243 -18.82 3.79 6.87
CA GLU A 243 -19.95 4.70 7.11
C GLU A 243 -19.94 5.25 8.53
N LEU A 244 -19.80 4.39 9.54
CA LEU A 244 -19.74 4.82 10.93
C LEU A 244 -18.53 5.73 11.21
N VAL A 245 -17.36 5.41 10.67
CA VAL A 245 -16.17 6.29 10.76
C VAL A 245 -16.46 7.65 10.16
N ARG A 246 -17.05 7.69 8.96
CA ARG A 246 -17.42 8.95 8.30
C ARG A 246 -18.42 9.77 9.12
N PHE A 247 -19.41 9.11 9.73
CA PHE A 247 -20.44 9.75 10.53
C PHE A 247 -19.85 10.43 11.77
N VAL A 248 -19.00 9.71 12.53
CA VAL A 248 -18.36 10.28 13.74
C VAL A 248 -17.39 11.40 13.38
N LEU A 249 -16.57 11.23 12.36
CA LEU A 249 -15.66 12.29 11.90
C LEU A 249 -16.39 13.58 11.53
N ALA A 250 -17.54 13.47 10.85
CA ALA A 250 -18.33 14.64 10.43
C ALA A 250 -18.98 15.38 11.59
N ARG A 251 -19.29 14.68 12.70
CA ARG A 251 -19.98 15.24 13.87
C ARG A 251 -19.05 15.51 15.04
N ARG A 252 -17.85 14.95 15.01
CA ARG A 252 -16.85 14.90 16.10
C ARG A 252 -17.27 14.00 17.27
N GLU A 253 -18.55 13.79 17.46
CA GLU A 253 -19.13 13.02 18.55
C GLU A 253 -20.43 12.35 18.11
N ALA A 254 -20.72 11.15 18.63
CA ALA A 254 -22.00 10.49 18.44
C ALA A 254 -22.34 9.55 19.60
N SER A 255 -23.63 9.44 19.95
CA SER A 255 -24.14 8.39 20.83
C SER A 255 -24.34 7.06 20.06
N PHE A 256 -24.49 5.96 20.80
CA PHE A 256 -24.77 4.66 20.16
C PHE A 256 -26.09 4.67 19.36
N CYS A 257 -27.14 5.29 19.90
CA CYS A 257 -28.42 5.41 19.19
C CYS A 257 -28.31 6.18 17.87
N GLU A 258 -27.48 7.25 17.82
CA GLU A 258 -27.22 8.00 16.59
C GLU A 258 -26.43 7.16 15.57
N LEU A 259 -25.50 6.30 16.00
CA LEU A 259 -24.77 5.39 15.13
C LEU A 259 -25.68 4.31 14.52
N VAL A 260 -26.60 3.75 15.33
CA VAL A 260 -27.62 2.79 14.86
C VAL A 260 -28.53 3.45 13.83
N ALA A 261 -29.05 4.65 14.12
CA ALA A 261 -29.91 5.39 13.22
C ALA A 261 -29.20 5.74 11.89
N ALA A 262 -27.99 6.25 11.98
CA ALA A 262 -27.20 6.62 10.80
C ALA A 262 -26.93 5.43 9.87
N LEU A 263 -26.55 4.27 10.45
CA LEU A 263 -26.28 3.08 9.65
C LEU A 263 -27.56 2.48 9.08
N SER A 264 -28.68 2.52 9.83
CA SER A 264 -29.98 2.07 9.36
C SER A 264 -30.49 2.91 8.19
N ASP A 265 -30.35 4.24 8.28
CA ASP A 265 -30.71 5.15 7.19
C ASP A 265 -29.83 4.95 5.95
N PHE A 266 -28.53 4.72 6.16
CA PHE A 266 -27.61 4.41 5.08
C PHE A 266 -28.01 3.12 4.34
N GLU A 267 -28.29 2.03 5.06
CA GLU A 267 -28.67 0.75 4.46
C GLU A 267 -30.03 0.87 3.73
N LYS A 268 -31.03 1.54 4.32
CA LYS A 268 -32.32 1.81 3.67
C LYS A 268 -32.18 2.60 2.37
N LYS A 269 -31.33 3.63 2.34
CA LYS A 269 -31.04 4.39 1.10
C LYS A 269 -30.40 3.55 0.01
N GLN A 270 -29.74 2.44 0.37
CA GLN A 270 -29.17 1.47 -0.56
C GLN A 270 -30.16 0.33 -0.91
N GLY A 271 -31.42 0.40 -0.46
CA GLY A 271 -32.42 -0.64 -0.68
C GLY A 271 -32.16 -1.91 0.12
N ARG A 272 -31.47 -1.82 1.26
CA ARG A 272 -31.16 -2.96 2.13
C ARG A 272 -31.87 -2.82 3.47
N GLU A 273 -32.00 -3.94 4.18
CA GLU A 273 -32.55 -3.96 5.53
C GLU A 273 -31.62 -3.27 6.53
N ALA A 274 -32.22 -2.66 7.54
CA ALA A 274 -31.48 -2.08 8.66
C ALA A 274 -30.73 -3.19 9.40
N PRO A 275 -29.48 -2.96 9.81
CA PRO A 275 -28.73 -3.95 10.58
C PRO A 275 -29.29 -4.05 12.00
N GLU A 276 -29.21 -5.24 12.59
CA GLU A 276 -29.50 -5.44 14.00
C GLU A 276 -28.53 -4.64 14.89
N GLU A 277 -29.00 -4.17 16.04
CA GLU A 277 -28.18 -3.36 16.96
C GLU A 277 -26.92 -4.09 17.41
N ASP A 278 -26.96 -5.40 17.60
CA ASP A 278 -25.79 -6.21 17.98
C ASP A 278 -24.69 -6.17 16.92
N ILE A 279 -25.06 -6.13 15.64
CA ILE A 279 -24.09 -5.97 14.54
C ILE A 279 -23.45 -4.60 14.61
N VAL A 280 -24.23 -3.54 14.86
CA VAL A 280 -23.71 -2.17 15.01
C VAL A 280 -22.77 -2.10 16.20
N ARG A 281 -23.20 -2.62 17.37
CA ARG A 281 -22.41 -2.68 18.60
C ARG A 281 -21.07 -3.41 18.39
N SER A 282 -21.11 -4.56 17.74
CA SER A 282 -19.90 -5.30 17.39
C SER A 282 -18.95 -4.50 16.50
N ILE A 283 -19.48 -3.72 15.55
CA ILE A 283 -18.65 -2.87 14.68
C ILE A 283 -18.05 -1.70 15.47
N VAL A 284 -18.85 -1.04 16.32
CA VAL A 284 -18.41 0.10 17.13
C VAL A 284 -17.33 -0.33 18.11
N ASN A 285 -17.51 -1.45 18.81
CA ASN A 285 -16.50 -2.00 19.72
C ASN A 285 -15.17 -2.28 19.00
N ASP A 286 -15.22 -2.87 17.79
CA ASP A 286 -14.01 -3.06 16.99
C ASP A 286 -13.35 -1.71 16.63
N LEU A 287 -14.14 -0.69 16.28
CA LEU A 287 -13.63 0.62 15.91
C LEU A 287 -12.96 1.33 17.09
N VAL A 288 -13.54 1.22 18.29
CA VAL A 288 -12.94 1.72 19.54
C VAL A 288 -11.64 0.97 19.87
N ALA A 289 -11.67 -0.36 19.84
CA ALA A 289 -10.51 -1.19 20.14
C ALA A 289 -9.34 -0.97 19.17
N GLU A 290 -9.64 -0.60 17.94
CA GLU A 290 -8.64 -0.28 16.91
C GLU A 290 -8.13 1.16 16.98
N GLY A 291 -8.79 2.05 17.75
CA GLY A 291 -8.43 3.45 17.93
C GLY A 291 -8.95 4.39 16.85
N PHE A 292 -10.11 4.08 16.25
CA PHE A 292 -10.82 5.00 15.36
C PHE A 292 -11.61 6.05 16.13
N PHE A 293 -12.09 5.68 17.31
CA PHE A 293 -12.84 6.52 18.25
C PHE A 293 -12.31 6.30 19.64
N SER A 294 -12.37 7.33 20.47
CA SER A 294 -12.40 7.16 21.93
C SER A 294 -13.85 6.94 22.39
N GLN A 295 -14.03 6.29 23.53
CA GLN A 295 -15.33 6.11 24.16
C GLN A 295 -15.31 6.78 25.54
N GLU A 296 -16.27 7.66 25.78
CA GLU A 296 -16.57 8.21 27.07
C GLU A 296 -17.89 7.69 27.62
N GLY A 297 -17.94 7.34 28.91
CA GLY A 297 -19.11 6.76 29.54
C GLY A 297 -19.37 5.29 29.18
N GLU A 298 -20.44 4.73 29.75
CA GLU A 298 -20.83 3.34 29.60
C GLU A 298 -22.32 3.20 29.28
N GLY A 299 -22.69 2.05 28.69
CA GLY A 299 -24.07 1.68 28.41
C GLY A 299 -24.75 2.63 27.40
N GLU A 300 -25.98 3.07 27.72
CA GLU A 300 -26.75 3.96 26.86
C GLU A 300 -26.19 5.40 26.80
N ASN A 301 -25.44 5.79 27.81
CA ASN A 301 -24.81 7.13 27.89
C ASN A 301 -23.43 7.18 27.21
N ALA A 302 -22.97 6.08 26.59
CA ALA A 302 -21.68 6.05 25.89
C ALA A 302 -21.67 7.04 24.72
N ARG A 303 -20.59 7.84 24.65
CA ARG A 303 -20.26 8.76 23.56
C ARG A 303 -19.01 8.27 22.85
N TYR A 304 -19.00 8.38 21.54
CA TYR A 304 -17.89 8.00 20.68
C TYR A 304 -17.35 9.25 20.02
N LEU A 305 -16.09 9.56 20.29
CA LEU A 305 -15.44 10.80 19.88
C LEU A 305 -14.36 10.56 18.85
N ALA A 306 -14.23 11.47 17.90
CA ALA A 306 -13.13 11.52 16.94
C ALA A 306 -12.04 12.46 17.49
N ASP A 307 -10.96 11.88 17.98
CA ASP A 307 -9.80 12.57 18.52
C ASP A 307 -8.83 13.04 17.44
#